data_b518656cd7ce7b802a1635e5e5652eb3
#
_entry.id   b518656cd7ce7b802a1635e5e5652eb3
#
_cell.length_a   1.000
_cell.length_b   1.000
_cell.length_c   1.000
_cell.angle_alpha   90.00
_cell.angle_beta   90.00
_cell.angle_gamma   90.00
#
_symmetry.space_group_name_H-M   'P 1'
#
loop_
_entity.id
_entity.type
_entity.pdbx_description
1 polymer ?
#
loop_
_entity_poly.entity_id
_entity_poly.type
_entity_poly.pdbx_seq_one_letter_code
_entity_poly.pdbx_strand_id
1 'polypeptide(L)'
;MVSELATIHFHLLNNFLAKLQWLRAFSTGTVFREPILCKNIPRLIPGWTKPICIGRHAFGDQYRATDAVIKGPGKLKLVFVPEGKDEKTELEVYNFTGEGGVALAMYNTDESIRAFAEASMTTAYEKKWPLHLHTKNTIFKKYDGRFKDIFQEVYEAKWKSQYEAAGIRYEHRLIDDMVAYALKSDGGYVWACKNYDGDVQSDFLAQGFGSLGLMTSVLVCPDGKTIEAEATHGTVTRHYRVHQKGGETSTNSIASIFA
;
A
#
# COMPACT_ATOMS: atom_id res chain seq x y z
N MET A 1 12.81 28.47 -7.92
CA MET A 1 12.77 27.13 -8.55
C MET A 1 11.91 26.14 -7.77
N VAL A 2 12.11 25.92 -6.47
CA VAL A 2 11.24 25.01 -5.66
C VAL A 2 9.83 25.56 -5.48
N SER A 3 9.65 26.87 -5.34
CA SER A 3 8.34 27.53 -5.25
C SER A 3 7.57 27.50 -6.57
N GLU A 4 8.24 27.52 -7.70
CA GLU A 4 7.61 27.45 -9.02
C GLU A 4 7.15 26.02 -9.37
N LEU A 5 7.89 25.00 -8.98
CA LEU A 5 7.47 23.60 -9.12
C LEU A 5 6.22 23.29 -8.27
N ALA A 6 6.16 23.82 -7.05
CA ALA A 6 4.95 23.70 -6.22
C ALA A 6 3.76 24.45 -6.83
N THR A 7 4.00 25.58 -7.48
CA THR A 7 2.95 26.36 -8.15
C THR A 7 2.46 25.68 -9.43
N ILE A 8 3.35 25.03 -10.18
CA ILE A 8 2.99 24.21 -11.35
C ILE A 8 2.14 23.00 -10.92
N HIS A 9 2.48 22.36 -9.82
CA HIS A 9 1.70 21.26 -9.25
C HIS A 9 0.27 21.70 -8.86
N PHE A 10 0.13 22.88 -8.26
CA PHE A 10 -1.17 23.44 -7.90
C PHE A 10 -2.02 23.86 -9.12
N HIS A 11 -1.41 24.29 -10.21
CA HIS A 11 -2.11 24.67 -11.44
C HIS A 11 -2.61 23.47 -12.24
N LEU A 12 -1.87 22.37 -12.26
CA LEU A 12 -2.30 21.10 -12.88
C LEU A 12 -3.45 20.43 -12.11
N LEU A 13 -3.53 20.62 -10.79
CA LEU A 13 -4.64 20.14 -9.95
C LEU A 13 -6.00 20.80 -10.28
N ASN A 14 -6.01 21.93 -10.93
CA ASN A 14 -7.25 22.60 -11.35
C ASN A 14 -7.82 22.10 -12.68
N ASN A 15 -7.12 21.27 -13.41
CA ASN A 15 -7.63 20.68 -14.64
C ASN A 15 -8.53 19.47 -14.31
N PHE A 16 -9.81 19.54 -14.73
CA PHE A 16 -10.83 18.52 -14.42
C PHE A 16 -10.43 17.10 -14.86
N LEU A 17 -9.70 16.97 -15.98
CA LEU A 17 -9.19 15.69 -16.47
C LEU A 17 -8.05 15.15 -15.59
N ALA A 18 -7.16 16.00 -15.11
CA ALA A 18 -6.12 15.61 -14.17
C ALA A 18 -6.72 15.17 -12.83
N LYS A 19 -7.77 15.86 -12.34
CA LYS A 19 -8.53 15.45 -11.15
C LYS A 19 -9.21 14.08 -11.32
N LEU A 20 -9.77 13.77 -12.49
CA LEU A 20 -10.40 12.49 -12.78
C LEU A 20 -9.36 11.35 -12.89
N GLN A 21 -8.24 11.61 -13.51
CA GLN A 21 -7.13 10.66 -13.57
C GLN A 21 -6.53 10.41 -12.18
N TRP A 22 -6.33 11.46 -11.40
CA TRP A 22 -5.86 11.40 -10.03
C TRP A 22 -6.84 10.60 -9.12
N LEU A 23 -8.15 10.87 -9.21
CA LEU A 23 -9.18 10.11 -8.51
C LEU A 23 -9.22 8.63 -8.94
N ARG A 24 -8.98 8.32 -10.22
CA ARG A 24 -8.87 6.95 -10.71
C ARG A 24 -7.61 6.27 -10.20
N ALA A 25 -6.48 6.94 -10.21
CA ALA A 25 -5.22 6.43 -9.66
C ALA A 25 -5.36 6.08 -8.18
N PHE A 26 -5.94 6.99 -7.39
CA PHE A 26 -6.20 6.76 -5.96
C PHE A 26 -7.27 5.70 -5.67
N SER A 27 -8.19 5.45 -6.59
CA SER A 27 -9.24 4.46 -6.37
C SER A 27 -8.87 3.04 -6.79
N THR A 28 -7.79 2.86 -7.56
CA THR A 28 -7.44 1.54 -8.13
C THR A 28 -5.94 1.35 -8.34
N GLY A 29 -5.11 2.34 -8.03
CA GLY A 29 -3.67 2.31 -8.26
C GLY A 29 -2.89 1.49 -7.23
N THR A 30 -1.63 1.23 -7.57
CA THR A 30 -0.66 0.57 -6.69
C THR A 30 0.54 1.49 -6.52
N VAL A 31 0.92 1.77 -5.27
CA VAL A 31 2.14 2.52 -4.96
C VAL A 31 3.30 1.54 -4.84
N PHE A 32 4.26 1.68 -5.74
CA PHE A 32 5.52 0.93 -5.67
C PHE A 32 6.57 1.76 -4.96
N ARG A 33 7.12 1.21 -3.88
CA ARG A 33 8.17 1.82 -3.08
C ARG A 33 9.40 0.91 -3.07
N GLU A 34 10.52 1.43 -3.55
CA GLU A 34 11.75 0.67 -3.68
C GLU A 34 12.91 1.43 -3.04
N PRO A 35 13.61 0.83 -2.06
CA PRO A 35 14.79 1.45 -1.46
C PRO A 35 15.94 1.54 -2.47
N ILE A 36 16.67 2.65 -2.41
CA ILE A 36 17.87 2.89 -3.20
C ILE A 36 19.09 2.45 -2.39
N LEU A 37 19.87 1.54 -2.96
CA LEU A 37 21.10 1.07 -2.33
C LEU A 37 22.24 2.06 -2.60
N CYS A 38 22.62 2.81 -1.57
CA CYS A 38 23.75 3.71 -1.63
C CYS A 38 25.04 3.04 -1.12
N LYS A 39 26.12 3.11 -1.89
CA LYS A 39 27.40 2.45 -1.59
C LYS A 39 27.97 2.82 -0.23
N ASN A 40 27.81 4.08 0.17
CA ASN A 40 28.42 4.63 1.39
C ASN A 40 27.44 4.72 2.58
N ILE A 41 26.25 4.19 2.43
CA ILE A 41 25.25 4.17 3.51
C ILE A 41 25.10 2.72 3.98
N PRO A 42 25.48 2.41 5.23
CA PRO A 42 25.37 1.05 5.75
C PRO A 42 23.91 0.67 5.95
N ARG A 43 23.56 -0.51 5.51
CA ARG A 43 22.25 -1.12 5.80
C ARG A 43 22.23 -1.67 7.22
N LEU A 44 21.11 -1.58 7.90
CA LEU A 44 20.93 -2.19 9.23
C LEU A 44 20.98 -3.73 9.15
N ILE A 45 20.55 -4.28 8.01
CA ILE A 45 20.66 -5.72 7.74
C ILE A 45 21.68 -5.91 6.62
N PRO A 46 22.90 -6.36 6.94
CA PRO A 46 23.98 -6.51 5.95
C PRO A 46 23.64 -7.46 4.80
N GLY A 47 22.76 -8.45 5.05
CA GLY A 47 22.30 -9.41 4.04
C GLY A 47 21.47 -8.80 2.91
N TRP A 48 20.87 -7.64 3.08
CA TRP A 48 20.08 -6.98 2.05
C TRP A 48 20.97 -6.39 0.94
N THR A 49 21.32 -7.23 -0.01
CA THR A 49 22.19 -6.85 -1.14
C THR A 49 21.42 -6.36 -2.36
N LYS A 50 20.11 -6.60 -2.40
CA LYS A 50 19.18 -6.16 -3.44
C LYS A 50 18.00 -5.44 -2.82
N PRO A 51 17.36 -4.48 -3.51
CA PRO A 51 16.17 -3.82 -2.97
C PRO A 51 15.01 -4.82 -2.78
N ILE A 52 14.15 -4.52 -1.82
CA ILE A 52 12.85 -5.17 -1.64
C ILE A 52 11.81 -4.14 -2.07
N CYS A 53 11.11 -4.40 -3.17
CA CYS A 53 10.11 -3.49 -3.70
C CYS A 53 8.75 -3.78 -3.09
N ILE A 54 8.18 -2.83 -2.34
CA ILE A 54 6.82 -2.93 -1.84
C ILE A 54 5.84 -2.48 -2.92
N GLY A 55 4.87 -3.34 -3.24
CA GLY A 55 3.65 -2.95 -3.94
C GLY A 55 2.54 -2.72 -2.93
N ARG A 56 2.23 -1.44 -2.63
CA ARG A 56 1.16 -1.06 -1.72
C ARG A 56 -0.14 -0.87 -2.47
N HIS A 57 -1.19 -1.58 -2.09
CA HIS A 57 -2.54 -1.35 -2.59
C HIS A 57 -3.05 0.02 -2.11
N ALA A 58 -3.21 0.97 -3.03
CA ALA A 58 -3.54 2.37 -2.69
C ALA A 58 -5.05 2.61 -2.50
N PHE A 59 -5.79 1.61 -2.02
CA PHE A 59 -7.24 1.72 -1.88
C PHE A 59 -7.78 0.92 -0.68
N GLY A 60 -8.88 1.41 -0.09
CA GLY A 60 -9.66 0.67 0.88
C GLY A 60 -8.98 0.47 2.23
N ASP A 61 -9.39 -0.58 2.91
CA ASP A 61 -8.90 -1.02 4.21
C ASP A 61 -9.02 0.08 5.28
N GLN A 62 -8.05 0.22 6.19
CA GLN A 62 -8.06 1.20 7.26
C GLN A 62 -8.10 2.66 6.76
N TYR A 63 -7.59 2.95 5.58
CA TYR A 63 -7.55 4.30 5.00
C TYR A 63 -8.92 4.79 4.50
N ARG A 64 -9.87 3.89 4.32
CA ARG A 64 -11.26 4.18 3.94
C ARG A 64 -12.26 3.63 4.96
N ALA A 65 -11.80 3.38 6.17
CA ALA A 65 -12.64 2.85 7.24
C ALA A 65 -13.59 3.92 7.78
N THR A 66 -14.71 3.43 8.32
CA THR A 66 -15.61 4.21 9.16
C THR A 66 -15.46 3.72 10.59
N ASP A 67 -15.15 4.61 11.52
CA ASP A 67 -14.97 4.27 12.91
C ASP A 67 -15.87 5.11 13.83
N ALA A 68 -16.16 4.56 15.00
CA ALA A 68 -17.03 5.21 15.98
C ALA A 68 -16.68 4.82 17.41
N VAL A 69 -16.91 5.76 18.32
CA VAL A 69 -16.96 5.48 19.76
C VAL A 69 -18.36 5.03 20.13
N ILE A 70 -18.48 3.84 20.70
CA ILE A 70 -19.73 3.26 21.17
C ILE A 70 -19.93 3.67 22.64
N LYS A 71 -21.07 4.29 22.91
CA LYS A 71 -21.42 4.77 24.26
C LYS A 71 -22.48 3.88 24.89
N GLY A 72 -22.08 3.11 25.89
CA GLY A 72 -23.00 2.26 26.66
C GLY A 72 -23.34 0.91 26.01
N PRO A 73 -24.28 0.18 26.61
CA PRO A 73 -24.67 -1.14 26.14
C PRO A 73 -25.48 -1.12 24.85
N GLY A 74 -25.36 -2.17 24.04
CA GLY A 74 -26.09 -2.30 22.78
C GLY A 74 -25.41 -3.26 21.80
N LYS A 75 -26.12 -3.58 20.72
CA LYS A 75 -25.65 -4.52 19.69
C LYS A 75 -25.04 -3.79 18.51
N LEU A 76 -23.78 -4.07 18.23
CA LEU A 76 -23.12 -3.66 16.99
C LEU A 76 -23.44 -4.67 15.88
N LYS A 77 -23.92 -4.19 14.75
CA LYS A 77 -24.24 -5.03 13.58
C LYS A 77 -23.56 -4.48 12.32
N LEU A 78 -23.15 -5.39 11.46
CA LEU A 78 -22.83 -5.10 10.05
C LEU A 78 -24.06 -5.41 9.21
N VAL A 79 -24.54 -4.43 8.45
CA VAL A 79 -25.76 -4.56 7.63
C VAL A 79 -25.41 -4.29 6.18
N PHE A 80 -25.73 -5.22 5.31
CA PHE A 80 -25.67 -5.05 3.86
C PHE A 80 -27.08 -5.03 3.28
N VAL A 81 -27.38 -3.97 2.54
CA VAL A 81 -28.68 -3.77 1.87
C VAL A 81 -28.44 -3.83 0.36
N PRO A 82 -28.81 -4.92 -0.34
CA PRO A 82 -28.69 -5.01 -1.78
C PRO A 82 -29.58 -3.97 -2.48
N GLU A 83 -29.09 -3.36 -3.54
CA GLU A 83 -29.91 -2.45 -4.35
C GLU A 83 -31.06 -3.20 -5.04
N GLY A 84 -32.27 -2.65 -4.97
CA GLY A 84 -33.47 -3.21 -5.59
C GLY A 84 -34.02 -4.50 -4.97
N LYS A 85 -33.61 -4.82 -3.74
CA LYS A 85 -34.14 -5.97 -2.96
C LYS A 85 -34.54 -5.53 -1.57
N ASP A 86 -35.62 -6.14 -1.05
CA ASP A 86 -36.06 -5.90 0.33
C ASP A 86 -35.26 -6.73 1.36
N GLU A 87 -34.55 -7.75 0.90
CA GLU A 87 -33.73 -8.61 1.76
C GLU A 87 -32.45 -7.89 2.17
N LYS A 88 -32.16 -7.90 3.45
CA LYS A 88 -30.90 -7.40 4.01
C LYS A 88 -30.14 -8.53 4.71
N THR A 89 -28.81 -8.47 4.62
CA THR A 89 -27.94 -9.35 5.40
C THR A 89 -27.48 -8.61 6.65
N GLU A 90 -27.78 -9.16 7.82
CA GLU A 90 -27.33 -8.62 9.10
C GLU A 90 -26.40 -9.62 9.80
N LEU A 91 -25.25 -9.12 10.23
CA LEU A 91 -24.28 -9.88 11.03
C LEU A 91 -24.07 -9.17 12.36
N GLU A 92 -24.35 -9.84 13.47
CA GLU A 92 -24.00 -9.33 14.80
C GLU A 92 -22.49 -9.40 14.96
N VAL A 93 -21.86 -8.25 15.19
CA VAL A 93 -20.40 -8.14 15.37
C VAL A 93 -20.06 -8.33 16.85
N TYR A 94 -20.76 -7.58 17.72
CA TYR A 94 -20.55 -7.65 19.16
C TYR A 94 -21.77 -7.13 19.94
N ASN A 95 -21.96 -7.62 21.15
CA ASN A 95 -22.97 -7.14 22.08
C ASN A 95 -22.28 -6.46 23.28
N PHE A 96 -22.28 -5.13 23.31
CA PHE A 96 -21.73 -4.36 24.41
C PHE A 96 -22.69 -4.47 25.63
N THR A 97 -22.17 -4.87 26.77
CA THR A 97 -22.95 -5.05 28.02
C THR A 97 -22.58 -4.04 29.11
N GLY A 98 -21.56 -3.19 28.88
CA GLY A 98 -21.02 -2.25 29.86
C GLY A 98 -20.89 -0.84 29.31
N GLU A 99 -19.76 -0.18 29.59
CA GLU A 99 -19.54 1.24 29.32
C GLU A 99 -19.43 1.60 27.84
N GLY A 100 -19.29 0.63 26.95
CA GLY A 100 -19.13 0.82 25.53
C GLY A 100 -17.73 0.45 25.03
N GLY A 101 -17.23 1.14 23.98
CA GLY A 101 -15.94 0.83 23.37
C GLY A 101 -15.74 1.56 22.07
N VAL A 102 -15.04 0.93 21.14
CA VAL A 102 -14.80 1.45 19.79
C VAL A 102 -15.18 0.41 18.75
N ALA A 103 -15.59 0.86 17.58
CA ALA A 103 -15.90 0.01 16.44
C ALA A 103 -15.30 0.59 15.17
N LEU A 104 -14.92 -0.28 14.23
CA LEU A 104 -14.40 0.10 12.93
C LEU A 104 -14.94 -0.86 11.88
N ALA A 105 -15.38 -0.32 10.75
CA ALA A 105 -15.74 -1.06 9.56
C ALA A 105 -14.85 -0.61 8.40
N MET A 106 -14.27 -1.56 7.67
CA MET A 106 -13.49 -1.32 6.48
C MET A 106 -13.99 -2.16 5.32
N TYR A 107 -13.65 -1.77 4.10
CA TYR A 107 -14.05 -2.48 2.90
C TYR A 107 -12.96 -2.43 1.83
N ASN A 108 -13.12 -3.30 0.84
CA ASN A 108 -12.41 -3.25 -0.43
C ASN A 108 -13.32 -3.74 -1.55
N THR A 109 -12.93 -3.55 -2.82
CA THR A 109 -13.70 -4.00 -3.97
C THR A 109 -12.91 -5.00 -4.80
N ASP A 110 -13.61 -5.97 -5.39
CA ASP A 110 -12.99 -6.97 -6.27
C ASP A 110 -12.26 -6.33 -7.45
N GLU A 111 -12.81 -5.26 -8.01
CA GLU A 111 -12.20 -4.51 -9.11
C GLU A 111 -10.84 -3.93 -8.70
N SER A 112 -10.79 -3.27 -7.54
CA SER A 112 -9.55 -2.67 -7.03
C SER A 112 -8.51 -3.75 -6.66
N ILE A 113 -8.92 -4.86 -6.05
CA ILE A 113 -8.02 -5.97 -5.73
C ILE A 113 -7.47 -6.60 -7.02
N ARG A 114 -8.28 -6.75 -8.05
CA ARG A 114 -7.87 -7.30 -9.35
C ARG A 114 -6.86 -6.39 -10.05
N ALA A 115 -7.09 -5.08 -10.04
CA ALA A 115 -6.16 -4.10 -10.56
C ALA A 115 -4.83 -4.10 -9.81
N PHE A 116 -4.86 -4.25 -8.49
CA PHE A 116 -3.68 -4.39 -7.65
C PHE A 116 -2.89 -5.67 -7.97
N ALA A 117 -3.57 -6.79 -8.19
CA ALA A 117 -2.94 -8.04 -8.60
C ALA A 117 -2.22 -7.88 -9.95
N GLU A 118 -2.90 -7.30 -10.95
CA GLU A 118 -2.34 -7.05 -12.28
C GLU A 118 -1.09 -6.15 -12.22
N ALA A 119 -1.18 -5.02 -11.52
CA ALA A 119 -0.06 -4.10 -11.37
C ALA A 119 1.15 -4.76 -10.68
N SER A 120 0.89 -5.53 -9.61
CA SER A 120 1.95 -6.26 -8.89
C SER A 120 2.62 -7.31 -9.76
N MET A 121 1.85 -8.06 -10.54
CA MET A 121 2.37 -9.09 -11.44
C MET A 121 3.14 -8.47 -12.62
N THR A 122 2.64 -7.38 -13.19
CA THR A 122 3.34 -6.64 -14.24
C THR A 122 4.71 -6.17 -13.77
N THR A 123 4.75 -5.49 -12.62
CA THR A 123 6.00 -4.96 -12.05
C THR A 123 7.01 -6.07 -11.73
N ALA A 124 6.56 -7.17 -11.15
CA ALA A 124 7.44 -8.31 -10.87
C ALA A 124 7.97 -8.96 -12.15
N TYR A 125 7.13 -9.08 -13.19
CA TYR A 125 7.53 -9.60 -14.49
C TYR A 125 8.57 -8.71 -15.19
N GLU A 126 8.36 -7.39 -15.18
CA GLU A 126 9.31 -6.42 -15.76
C GLU A 126 10.66 -6.44 -15.04
N LYS A 127 10.64 -6.53 -13.71
CA LYS A 127 11.87 -6.64 -12.89
C LYS A 127 12.54 -8.01 -12.98
N LYS A 128 11.86 -9.03 -13.49
CA LYS A 128 12.29 -10.44 -13.44
C LYS A 128 12.54 -10.92 -11.99
N TRP A 129 11.69 -10.48 -11.08
CA TRP A 129 11.77 -10.79 -9.66
C TRP A 129 10.58 -11.64 -9.19
N PRO A 130 10.76 -12.48 -8.17
CA PRO A 130 9.65 -13.16 -7.53
C PRO A 130 8.62 -12.18 -6.98
N LEU A 131 7.34 -12.59 -7.00
CA LEU A 131 6.23 -11.88 -6.39
C LEU A 131 5.72 -12.62 -5.18
N HIS A 132 5.66 -11.95 -4.04
CA HIS A 132 5.02 -12.46 -2.83
C HIS A 132 3.83 -11.58 -2.45
N LEU A 133 2.63 -12.15 -2.44
CA LEU A 133 1.47 -11.55 -1.78
C LEU A 133 1.46 -12.00 -0.33
N HIS A 134 1.32 -11.08 0.62
CA HIS A 134 1.02 -11.48 1.97
C HIS A 134 -0.40 -11.14 2.41
N THR A 135 -0.94 -11.95 3.29
CA THR A 135 -2.19 -11.70 3.99
C THR A 135 -2.15 -12.28 5.42
N LYS A 136 -3.20 -12.06 6.18
CA LYS A 136 -3.47 -12.80 7.43
C LYS A 136 -4.77 -13.59 7.32
N ASN A 137 -4.95 -14.31 6.23
CA ASN A 137 -6.20 -15.05 5.92
C ASN A 137 -6.50 -16.18 6.92
N THR A 138 -5.57 -16.54 7.77
CA THR A 138 -5.82 -17.44 8.92
C THR A 138 -6.70 -16.80 9.98
N ILE A 139 -6.71 -15.47 10.07
CA ILE A 139 -7.57 -14.67 10.97
C ILE A 139 -8.71 -14.03 10.16
N PHE A 140 -8.40 -13.23 9.16
CA PHE A 140 -9.39 -12.57 8.29
C PHE A 140 -9.80 -13.48 7.13
N LYS A 141 -10.43 -14.61 7.45
CA LYS A 141 -10.67 -15.71 6.50
C LYS A 141 -11.40 -15.29 5.23
N LYS A 142 -12.37 -14.37 5.34
CA LYS A 142 -13.14 -13.87 4.20
C LYS A 142 -12.49 -12.67 3.54
N TYR A 143 -12.14 -11.66 4.33
CA TYR A 143 -11.56 -10.42 3.81
C TYR A 143 -10.21 -10.67 3.12
N ASP A 144 -9.23 -11.17 3.82
CA ASP A 144 -7.92 -11.49 3.28
C ASP A 144 -7.94 -12.69 2.33
N GLY A 145 -8.86 -13.64 2.57
CA GLY A 145 -9.11 -14.76 1.65
C GLY A 145 -9.51 -14.28 0.27
N ARG A 146 -10.34 -13.21 0.16
CA ARG A 146 -10.71 -12.65 -1.14
C ARG A 146 -9.53 -12.05 -1.89
N PHE A 147 -8.60 -11.38 -1.22
CA PHE A 147 -7.34 -10.92 -1.84
C PHE A 147 -6.53 -12.10 -2.40
N LYS A 148 -6.33 -13.13 -1.59
CA LYS A 148 -5.61 -14.34 -2.00
C LYS A 148 -6.26 -14.99 -3.22
N ASP A 149 -7.56 -15.16 -3.21
CA ASP A 149 -8.30 -15.84 -4.27
C ASP A 149 -8.25 -15.04 -5.59
N ILE A 150 -8.46 -13.71 -5.56
CA ILE A 150 -8.37 -12.86 -6.75
C ILE A 150 -6.94 -12.84 -7.32
N PHE A 151 -5.92 -12.75 -6.49
CA PHE A 151 -4.53 -12.85 -6.96
C PHE A 151 -4.25 -14.18 -7.65
N GLN A 152 -4.77 -15.29 -7.09
CA GLN A 152 -4.63 -16.62 -7.70
C GLN A 152 -5.37 -16.70 -9.03
N GLU A 153 -6.62 -16.20 -9.09
CA GLU A 153 -7.40 -16.13 -10.33
C GLU A 153 -6.65 -15.37 -11.45
N VAL A 154 -6.11 -14.18 -11.12
CA VAL A 154 -5.37 -13.35 -12.08
C VAL A 154 -4.08 -14.04 -12.53
N TYR A 155 -3.36 -14.65 -11.60
CA TYR A 155 -2.14 -15.39 -11.91
C TYR A 155 -2.40 -16.55 -12.88
N GLU A 156 -3.36 -17.41 -12.57
CA GLU A 156 -3.68 -18.58 -13.38
C GLU A 156 -4.21 -18.20 -14.76
N ALA A 157 -5.07 -17.18 -14.83
CA ALA A 157 -5.70 -16.79 -16.08
C ALA A 157 -4.73 -16.10 -17.07
N LYS A 158 -3.74 -15.36 -16.56
CA LYS A 158 -2.95 -14.47 -17.44
C LYS A 158 -1.44 -14.61 -17.28
N TRP A 159 -0.93 -14.82 -16.10
CA TRP A 159 0.49 -14.66 -15.80
C TRP A 159 1.28 -15.95 -15.67
N LYS A 160 0.63 -17.07 -15.35
CA LYS A 160 1.30 -18.34 -15.03
C LYS A 160 2.30 -18.75 -16.12
N SER A 161 1.88 -18.83 -17.36
CA SER A 161 2.76 -19.25 -18.48
C SER A 161 3.93 -18.30 -18.70
N GLN A 162 3.69 -16.98 -18.51
CA GLN A 162 4.72 -15.96 -18.68
C GLN A 162 5.76 -16.03 -17.54
N TYR A 163 5.30 -16.25 -16.31
CA TYR A 163 6.15 -16.40 -15.12
C TYR A 163 7.00 -17.67 -15.22
N GLU A 164 6.38 -18.79 -15.57
CA GLU A 164 7.09 -20.07 -15.78
C GLU A 164 8.17 -19.95 -16.86
N ALA A 165 7.84 -19.34 -18.00
CA ALA A 165 8.80 -19.10 -19.08
C ALA A 165 9.95 -18.16 -18.69
N ALA A 166 9.69 -17.21 -17.80
CA ALA A 166 10.68 -16.26 -17.31
C ALA A 166 11.44 -16.75 -16.07
N GLY A 167 11.10 -17.92 -15.50
CA GLY A 167 11.67 -18.44 -14.27
C GLY A 167 11.31 -17.65 -13.02
N ILE A 168 10.17 -16.94 -13.05
CA ILE A 168 9.69 -16.12 -11.95
C ILE A 168 8.67 -16.91 -11.12
N ARG A 169 8.68 -16.75 -9.79
CA ARG A 169 7.72 -17.40 -8.90
C ARG A 169 6.72 -16.39 -8.35
N TYR A 170 5.46 -16.80 -8.25
CA TYR A 170 4.43 -16.17 -7.46
C TYR A 170 4.09 -17.04 -6.26
N GLU A 171 4.05 -16.46 -5.08
CA GLU A 171 3.68 -17.15 -3.83
C GLU A 171 2.77 -16.26 -2.98
N HIS A 172 1.71 -16.87 -2.42
CA HIS A 172 0.98 -16.29 -1.31
C HIS A 172 1.57 -16.79 0.01
N ARG A 173 1.84 -15.89 0.93
CA ARG A 173 2.44 -16.19 2.24
C ARG A 173 1.70 -15.47 3.37
N LEU A 174 1.85 -15.91 4.60
CA LEU A 174 1.35 -15.15 5.76
C LEU A 174 2.29 -13.99 6.08
N ILE A 175 1.74 -12.88 6.61
CA ILE A 175 2.53 -11.68 6.90
C ILE A 175 3.70 -11.95 7.86
N ASP A 176 3.49 -12.76 8.90
CA ASP A 176 4.52 -13.13 9.88
C ASP A 176 5.67 -13.90 9.22
N ASP A 177 5.35 -14.80 8.30
CA ASP A 177 6.35 -15.53 7.52
C ASP A 177 7.09 -14.58 6.55
N MET A 178 6.39 -13.63 5.94
CA MET A 178 7.04 -12.65 5.07
C MET A 178 7.97 -11.70 5.82
N VAL A 179 7.62 -11.28 7.04
CA VAL A 179 8.53 -10.49 7.88
C VAL A 179 9.79 -11.28 8.21
N ALA A 180 9.65 -12.55 8.59
CA ALA A 180 10.79 -13.43 8.86
C ALA A 180 11.64 -13.68 7.60
N TYR A 181 10.99 -13.84 6.44
CA TYR A 181 11.66 -14.00 5.16
C TYR A 181 12.44 -12.75 4.76
N ALA A 182 11.84 -11.56 4.90
CA ALA A 182 12.49 -10.30 4.57
C ALA A 182 13.81 -10.12 5.34
N LEU A 183 13.82 -10.42 6.65
CA LEU A 183 15.01 -10.31 7.50
C LEU A 183 16.13 -11.29 7.12
N LYS A 184 15.79 -12.43 6.50
CA LYS A 184 16.74 -13.52 6.18
C LYS A 184 17.11 -13.59 4.70
N SER A 185 16.43 -12.81 3.84
CA SER A 185 16.65 -12.80 2.40
C SER A 185 17.72 -11.79 1.98
N ASP A 186 18.25 -11.98 0.78
CA ASP A 186 19.13 -11.00 0.13
C ASP A 186 18.39 -9.83 -0.48
N GLY A 187 17.06 -9.86 -0.50
CA GLY A 187 16.20 -8.96 -1.27
C GLY A 187 15.96 -9.43 -2.71
N GLY A 188 15.60 -8.53 -3.61
CA GLY A 188 15.38 -8.84 -5.03
C GLY A 188 14.04 -9.50 -5.30
N TYR A 189 12.97 -9.01 -4.68
CA TYR A 189 11.60 -9.46 -4.93
C TYR A 189 10.60 -8.32 -4.77
N VAL A 190 9.41 -8.51 -5.34
CA VAL A 190 8.25 -7.63 -5.14
C VAL A 190 7.39 -8.21 -4.04
N TRP A 191 7.04 -7.38 -3.08
CA TRP A 191 6.20 -7.73 -1.94
C TRP A 191 4.88 -6.97 -2.00
N ALA A 192 3.82 -7.63 -2.46
CA ALA A 192 2.49 -7.07 -2.56
C ALA A 192 1.80 -7.06 -1.19
N CYS A 193 1.42 -5.87 -0.75
CA CYS A 193 0.89 -5.58 0.58
C CYS A 193 -0.45 -4.85 0.48
N LYS A 194 -1.40 -5.15 1.37
CA LYS A 194 -2.59 -4.33 1.56
C LYS A 194 -2.20 -2.91 1.98
N ASN A 195 -3.15 -1.99 1.95
CA ASN A 195 -2.89 -0.56 2.08
C ASN A 195 -2.07 -0.19 3.33
N TYR A 196 -2.56 -0.50 4.52
CA TYR A 196 -1.87 -0.18 5.78
C TYR A 196 -0.57 -0.98 5.95
N ASP A 197 -0.61 -2.27 5.64
CA ASP A 197 0.56 -3.13 5.74
C ASP A 197 1.68 -2.63 4.82
N GLY A 198 1.34 -2.21 3.60
CA GLY A 198 2.30 -1.67 2.63
C GLY A 198 2.91 -0.34 3.05
N ASP A 199 2.13 0.52 3.69
CA ASP A 199 2.64 1.77 4.26
C ASP A 199 3.70 1.50 5.34
N VAL A 200 3.35 0.68 6.32
CA VAL A 200 4.25 0.38 7.45
C VAL A 200 5.49 -0.42 7.01
N GLN A 201 5.31 -1.45 6.17
CA GLN A 201 6.43 -2.27 5.72
C GLN A 201 7.41 -1.51 4.83
N SER A 202 6.92 -0.60 3.97
CA SER A 202 7.81 0.20 3.14
C SER A 202 8.68 1.16 3.97
N ASP A 203 8.11 1.80 4.98
CA ASP A 203 8.86 2.67 5.89
C ASP A 203 9.89 1.89 6.72
N PHE A 204 9.51 0.73 7.22
CA PHE A 204 10.42 -0.18 7.92
C PHE A 204 11.60 -0.59 7.05
N LEU A 205 11.34 -1.01 5.81
CA LEU A 205 12.39 -1.39 4.87
C LEU A 205 13.29 -0.22 4.52
N ALA A 206 12.72 0.96 4.24
CA ALA A 206 13.49 2.16 3.92
C ALA A 206 14.46 2.53 5.04
N GLN A 207 14.03 2.48 6.29
CA GLN A 207 14.92 2.67 7.45
C GLN A 207 16.00 1.58 7.51
N GLY A 208 15.65 0.34 7.24
CA GLY A 208 16.61 -0.77 7.21
C GLY A 208 17.65 -0.63 6.09
N PHE A 209 17.28 -0.05 4.96
CA PHE A 209 18.20 0.27 3.85
C PHE A 209 18.99 1.56 4.05
N GLY A 210 18.63 2.39 5.04
CA GLY A 210 19.39 3.57 5.44
C GLY A 210 18.56 4.78 5.85
N SER A 211 17.53 5.14 5.10
CA SER A 211 16.66 6.29 5.38
C SER A 211 15.40 6.29 4.52
N LEU A 212 14.31 6.85 5.03
CA LEU A 212 13.09 7.11 4.26
C LEU A 212 13.36 7.94 2.98
N GLY A 213 14.31 8.88 3.03
CA GLY A 213 14.68 9.70 1.87
C GLY A 213 15.42 8.95 0.76
N LEU A 214 15.78 7.68 0.99
CA LEU A 214 16.45 6.82 0.01
C LEU A 214 15.48 5.80 -0.60
N MET A 215 14.22 6.14 -0.71
CA MET A 215 13.19 5.28 -1.25
C MET A 215 12.40 6.00 -2.33
N THR A 216 12.20 5.36 -3.48
CA THR A 216 11.28 5.85 -4.51
C THR A 216 9.84 5.62 -4.06
N SER A 217 8.90 6.41 -4.58
CA SER A 217 7.47 6.18 -4.42
C SER A 217 6.75 6.53 -5.71
N VAL A 218 6.26 5.53 -6.40
CA VAL A 218 5.59 5.67 -7.69
C VAL A 218 4.21 5.05 -7.63
N LEU A 219 3.18 5.87 -7.80
CA LEU A 219 1.81 5.41 -7.97
C LEU A 219 1.59 5.06 -9.45
N VAL A 220 1.22 3.83 -9.71
CA VAL A 220 0.92 3.32 -11.05
C VAL A 220 -0.56 3.04 -11.17
N CYS A 221 -1.22 3.64 -12.17
CA CYS A 221 -2.61 3.34 -12.49
C CYS A 221 -2.75 1.93 -13.08
N PRO A 222 -3.96 1.33 -13.04
CA PRO A 222 -4.21 0.00 -13.60
C PRO A 222 -3.91 -0.12 -15.11
N ASP A 223 -3.94 1.00 -15.83
CA ASP A 223 -3.61 1.03 -17.27
C ASP A 223 -2.09 0.93 -17.52
N GLY A 224 -1.26 1.00 -16.48
CA GLY A 224 0.20 0.97 -16.56
C GLY A 224 0.84 2.19 -17.25
N LYS A 225 0.04 3.18 -17.66
CA LYS A 225 0.49 4.34 -18.44
C LYS A 225 0.54 5.62 -17.62
N THR A 226 -0.42 5.77 -16.72
CA THR A 226 -0.48 6.94 -15.84
C THR A 226 0.29 6.62 -14.58
N ILE A 227 1.35 7.38 -14.33
CA ILE A 227 2.20 7.25 -13.15
C ILE A 227 2.35 8.61 -12.47
N GLU A 228 2.41 8.59 -11.15
CA GLU A 228 2.72 9.74 -10.31
C GLU A 228 3.87 9.39 -9.38
N ALA A 229 4.90 10.22 -9.36
CA ALA A 229 6.03 10.06 -8.46
C ALA A 229 5.94 11.10 -7.34
N GLU A 230 6.16 10.66 -6.11
CA GLU A 230 6.11 11.51 -4.93
C GLU A 230 7.22 11.17 -3.94
N ALA A 231 7.51 12.09 -3.01
CA ALA A 231 8.35 11.77 -1.87
C ALA A 231 7.64 10.77 -0.95
N THR A 232 8.36 9.76 -0.49
CA THR A 232 7.81 8.66 0.31
C THR A 232 7.33 9.07 1.70
N HIS A 233 7.76 10.22 2.20
CA HIS A 233 7.38 10.73 3.52
C HIS A 233 6.58 12.03 3.40
N GLY A 234 5.63 12.22 4.32
CA GLY A 234 4.86 13.46 4.43
C GLY A 234 5.65 14.58 5.12
N THR A 235 4.94 15.66 5.43
CA THR A 235 5.47 16.76 6.23
C THR A 235 5.87 16.26 7.62
N VAL A 236 7.15 16.41 7.96
CA VAL A 236 7.65 16.05 9.28
C VAL A 236 7.08 17.04 10.31
N THR A 237 6.01 16.66 11.00
CA THR A 237 5.29 17.51 11.96
C THR A 237 6.21 18.13 13.02
N ARG A 238 7.27 17.41 13.39
CA ARG A 238 8.29 17.93 14.32
C ARG A 238 9.03 19.14 13.74
N HIS A 239 9.42 19.10 12.47
CA HIS A 239 10.06 20.23 11.78
C HIS A 239 9.12 21.43 11.69
N TYR A 240 7.87 21.20 11.32
CA TYR A 240 6.87 22.26 11.29
C TYR A 240 6.69 22.95 12.65
N ARG A 241 6.63 22.19 13.74
CA ARG A 241 6.57 22.74 15.10
C ARG A 241 7.82 23.54 15.49
N VAL A 242 9.00 23.13 15.03
CA VAL A 242 10.25 23.90 15.22
C VAL A 242 10.17 25.20 14.44
N HIS A 243 9.75 25.14 13.17
CA HIS A 243 9.55 26.32 12.33
C HIS A 243 8.55 27.31 12.93
N GLN A 244 7.40 26.85 13.42
CA GLN A 244 6.40 27.70 14.10
C GLN A 244 6.96 28.46 15.31
N LYS A 245 7.99 27.91 15.96
CA LYS A 245 8.69 28.53 17.09
C LYS A 245 9.86 29.41 16.66
N GLY A 246 10.04 29.67 15.37
CA GLY A 246 11.15 30.48 14.82
C GLY A 246 12.49 29.75 14.78
N GLY A 247 12.53 28.43 14.98
CA GLY A 247 13.76 27.64 14.88
C GLY A 247 14.11 27.28 13.43
N GLU A 248 15.40 26.97 13.21
CA GLU A 248 15.87 26.50 11.91
C GLU A 248 15.38 25.08 11.59
N THR A 249 14.99 24.87 10.36
CA THR A 249 14.58 23.56 9.82
C THR A 249 15.27 23.30 8.49
N SER A 250 15.45 22.03 8.15
CA SER A 250 16.02 21.62 6.88
C SER A 250 14.95 21.06 5.94
N THR A 251 15.14 21.21 4.65
CA THR A 251 14.34 20.56 3.61
C THR A 251 15.04 19.29 3.17
N ASN A 252 14.29 18.18 3.09
CA ASN A 252 14.82 16.93 2.55
C ASN A 252 14.69 16.92 1.02
N SER A 253 15.68 17.54 0.34
CA SER A 253 15.72 17.56 -1.12
C SER A 253 15.99 16.19 -1.75
N ILE A 254 16.63 15.27 -1.00
CA ILE A 254 16.97 13.92 -1.49
C ILE A 254 15.70 13.12 -1.79
N ALA A 255 14.70 13.19 -0.92
CA ALA A 255 13.42 12.51 -1.15
C ALA A 255 12.71 12.97 -2.42
N SER A 256 12.82 14.26 -2.77
CA SER A 256 12.26 14.80 -4.02
C SER A 256 13.10 14.47 -5.27
N ILE A 257 14.40 14.20 -5.10
CA ILE A 257 15.28 13.80 -6.20
C ILE A 257 15.02 12.33 -6.59
N PHE A 258 14.70 11.51 -5.61
CA PHE A 258 14.46 10.08 -5.80
C PHE A 258 12.98 9.70 -6.02
N ALA A 259 12.05 10.66 -5.92
CA ALA A 259 10.63 10.47 -6.21
C ALA A 259 10.33 10.08 -7.66
#